data_b493766c4cc3d4e8394920b5b0132585
#
_entry.id   b493766c4cc3d4e8394920b5b0132585
#
_cell.length_a   1.000
_cell.length_b   1.000
_cell.length_c   1.000
_cell.angle_alpha   90.00
_cell.angle_beta   90.00
_cell.angle_gamma   90.00
#
_symmetry.space_group_name_H-M   'P 1'
#
loop_
_entity.id
_entity.type
_entity.pdbx_description
1 polymer ?
#
loop_
_entity_poly.entity_id
_entity_poly.type
_entity_poly.pdbx_seq_one_letter_code
_entity_poly.pdbx_strand_id
1 'polypeptide(L)'
;MRSHEETVACLEREVGEALARCDVEALRRFFADDFIGINPMSVEMTKAEMLAQLGSSDYEPESLVNEVLRVRVFGDVAVVTAHGTAKGKYRGQRADMVFVYTRIWVQRDDAWQAVAAHASPIPDRG
;
A
#
# COMPACT_ATOMS: atom_id res chain seq x y z
N MET A 1 4.26 1.37 25.88
CA MET A 1 5.06 1.02 24.68
C MET A 1 4.18 0.34 23.65
N ARG A 2 4.31 0.75 22.40
CA ARG A 2 3.50 0.21 21.33
C ARG A 2 4.04 -1.16 20.90
N SER A 3 3.17 -2.15 20.68
CA SER A 3 3.58 -3.45 20.17
C SER A 3 3.98 -3.34 18.68
N HIS A 4 4.70 -4.35 18.18
CA HIS A 4 5.05 -4.38 16.75
C HIS A 4 3.79 -4.42 15.89
N GLU A 5 2.75 -5.16 16.32
CA GLU A 5 1.48 -5.21 15.61
C GLU A 5 0.85 -3.84 15.50
N GLU A 6 0.82 -3.09 16.59
CA GLU A 6 0.25 -1.73 16.60
C GLU A 6 1.06 -0.78 15.72
N THR A 7 2.39 -0.89 15.77
CA THR A 7 3.27 -0.06 14.95
C THR A 7 3.01 -0.30 13.47
N VAL A 8 2.94 -1.58 13.07
CA VAL A 8 2.71 -1.94 11.66
C VAL A 8 1.31 -1.53 11.22
N ALA A 9 0.30 -1.69 12.07
CA ALA A 9 -1.05 -1.25 11.75
C ALA A 9 -1.10 0.28 11.54
N CYS A 10 -0.37 1.04 12.34
CA CYS A 10 -0.23 2.48 12.14
C CYS A 10 0.43 2.81 10.81
N LEU A 11 1.49 2.08 10.46
CA LEU A 11 2.18 2.29 9.19
C LEU A 11 1.25 2.04 8.00
N GLU A 12 0.40 1.03 8.09
CA GLU A 12 -0.58 0.77 7.02
C GLU A 12 -1.52 1.96 6.81
N ARG A 13 -1.98 2.58 7.89
CA ARG A 13 -2.82 3.77 7.78
C ARG A 13 -2.06 4.94 7.17
N GLU A 14 -0.82 5.13 7.58
CA GLU A 14 0.04 6.20 7.04
C GLU A 14 0.32 5.99 5.56
N VAL A 15 0.53 4.74 5.13
CA VAL A 15 0.69 4.43 3.71
C VAL A 15 -0.57 4.81 2.93
N GLY A 16 -1.75 4.46 3.46
CA GLY A 16 -3.02 4.81 2.81
C GLY A 16 -3.18 6.33 2.64
N GLU A 17 -2.87 7.08 3.68
CA GLU A 17 -2.93 8.54 3.64
C GLU A 17 -1.94 9.12 2.63
N ALA A 18 -0.71 8.60 2.61
CA ALA A 18 0.32 9.07 1.68
C ALA A 18 -0.06 8.76 0.23
N LEU A 19 -0.63 7.58 -0.02
CA LEU A 19 -1.11 7.21 -1.36
C LEU A 19 -2.23 8.14 -1.81
N ALA A 20 -3.17 8.46 -0.91
CA ALA A 20 -4.28 9.36 -1.24
C ALA A 20 -3.81 10.77 -1.60
N ARG A 21 -2.69 11.22 -1.02
CA ARG A 21 -2.11 12.54 -1.29
C ARG A 21 -1.05 12.51 -2.39
N CYS A 22 -0.70 11.33 -2.90
CA CYS A 22 0.46 11.14 -3.79
C CYS A 22 1.74 11.72 -3.17
N ASP A 23 1.92 11.48 -1.86
CA ASP A 23 3.09 11.95 -1.12
C ASP A 23 4.26 11.00 -1.38
N VAL A 24 4.97 11.24 -2.48
CA VAL A 24 6.06 10.38 -2.96
C VAL A 24 7.19 10.31 -1.93
N GLU A 25 7.49 11.42 -1.26
CA GLU A 25 8.57 11.44 -0.27
C GLU A 25 8.26 10.56 0.95
N ALA A 26 7.02 10.60 1.44
CA ALA A 26 6.62 9.72 2.53
C ALA A 26 6.67 8.25 2.10
N LEU A 27 6.16 7.95 0.91
CA LEU A 27 6.15 6.58 0.39
C LEU A 27 7.56 6.04 0.17
N ARG A 28 8.48 6.90 -0.24
CA ARG A 28 9.89 6.52 -0.41
C ARG A 28 10.48 5.94 0.88
N ARG A 29 10.06 6.46 2.03
CA ARG A 29 10.54 5.95 3.32
C ARG A 29 9.87 4.64 3.74
N PHE A 30 8.59 4.47 3.42
CA PHE A 30 7.84 3.28 3.84
C PHE A 30 8.20 2.03 3.05
N PHE A 31 8.64 2.19 1.80
CA PHE A 31 8.91 1.06 0.91
C PHE A 31 10.41 0.86 0.77
N ALA A 32 10.84 -0.39 0.95
CA ALA A 32 12.26 -0.75 0.79
C ALA A 32 12.70 -0.62 -0.67
N ASP A 33 13.99 -0.40 -0.88
CA ASP A 33 14.52 -0.27 -2.24
C ASP A 33 14.31 -1.55 -3.07
N ASP A 34 14.26 -2.70 -2.40
CA ASP A 34 14.03 -3.99 -3.06
C ASP A 34 12.55 -4.40 -3.09
N PHE A 35 11.64 -3.46 -2.82
CA PHE A 35 10.21 -3.73 -2.85
C PHE A 35 9.75 -4.20 -4.22
N ILE A 36 8.91 -5.25 -4.22
CA ILE A 36 8.19 -5.71 -5.41
C ILE A 36 6.72 -5.85 -5.03
N GLY A 37 5.84 -5.25 -5.81
CA GLY A 37 4.41 -5.35 -5.59
C GLY A 37 3.66 -5.78 -6.85
N ILE A 38 2.53 -6.45 -6.65
CA ILE A 38 1.60 -6.75 -7.72
C ILE A 38 0.32 -5.97 -7.43
N ASN A 39 -0.05 -5.09 -8.34
CA ASN A 39 -1.21 -4.23 -8.14
C ASN A 39 -2.52 -4.97 -8.51
N PRO A 40 -3.71 -4.38 -8.22
CA PRO A 40 -4.98 -5.05 -8.52
C PRO A 40 -5.22 -5.33 -9.99
N MET A 41 -4.44 -4.72 -10.88
CA MET A 41 -4.53 -4.97 -12.32
C MET A 41 -3.59 -6.08 -12.77
N SER A 42 -3.00 -6.82 -11.83
CA SER A 42 -2.07 -7.94 -12.06
C SER A 42 -0.75 -7.51 -12.69
N VAL A 43 -0.32 -6.27 -12.43
CA VAL A 43 0.95 -5.75 -12.93
C VAL A 43 1.97 -5.73 -11.81
N GLU A 44 3.13 -6.36 -12.04
CA GLU A 44 4.24 -6.34 -11.10
C GLU A 44 5.00 -5.01 -11.24
N MET A 45 5.31 -4.40 -10.11
CA MET A 45 5.97 -3.09 -10.08
C MET A 45 7.08 -3.09 -9.04
N THR A 46 8.21 -2.49 -9.42
CA THR A 46 9.28 -2.15 -8.46
C THR A 46 8.89 -0.88 -7.70
N LYS A 47 9.66 -0.57 -6.65
CA LYS A 47 9.48 0.69 -5.93
C LYS A 47 9.57 1.90 -6.87
N ALA A 48 10.58 1.91 -7.74
CA ALA A 48 10.77 3.03 -8.67
C ALA A 48 9.59 3.19 -9.61
N GLU A 49 9.07 2.09 -10.15
CA GLU A 49 7.91 2.12 -11.03
C GLU A 49 6.65 2.60 -10.31
N MET A 50 6.44 2.15 -9.08
CA MET A 50 5.31 2.58 -8.28
C MET A 50 5.35 4.08 -8.00
N LEU A 51 6.52 4.58 -7.58
CA LEU A 51 6.67 6.00 -7.28
C LEU A 51 6.52 6.87 -8.53
N ALA A 52 7.03 6.39 -9.67
CA ALA A 52 6.89 7.11 -10.94
C ALA A 52 5.42 7.23 -11.34
N GLN A 53 4.65 6.15 -11.18
CA GLN A 53 3.22 6.17 -11.50
C GLN A 53 2.46 7.16 -10.62
N LEU A 54 2.76 7.17 -9.32
CA LEU A 54 2.10 8.07 -8.36
C LEU A 54 2.47 9.54 -8.59
N GLY A 55 3.67 9.79 -9.11
CA GLY A 55 4.11 11.14 -9.44
C GLY A 55 3.63 11.63 -10.80
N SER A 56 2.97 10.77 -11.59
CA SER A 56 2.49 11.17 -12.90
C SER A 56 1.17 11.95 -12.79
N SER A 57 0.86 12.76 -13.80
CA SER A 57 -0.38 13.51 -13.84
C SER A 57 -1.58 12.65 -14.27
N ASP A 58 -1.34 11.41 -14.66
CA ASP A 58 -2.41 10.51 -15.12
C ASP A 58 -3.32 10.05 -13.99
N TYR A 59 -2.78 9.91 -12.78
CA TYR A 59 -3.51 9.40 -11.63
C TYR A 59 -3.89 10.54 -10.68
N GLU A 60 -5.18 10.68 -10.44
CA GLU A 60 -5.73 11.71 -9.55
C GLU A 60 -6.53 11.04 -8.43
N PRO A 61 -5.88 10.67 -7.32
CA PRO A 61 -6.59 10.06 -6.20
C PRO A 61 -7.47 11.08 -5.48
N GLU A 62 -8.64 10.65 -5.04
CA GLU A 62 -9.54 11.45 -4.21
C GLU A 62 -9.51 10.93 -2.78
N SER A 63 -9.52 9.62 -2.61
CA SER A 63 -9.41 9.00 -1.30
C SER A 63 -8.88 7.59 -1.41
N LEU A 64 -8.21 7.14 -0.37
CA LEU A 64 -7.81 5.76 -0.21
C LEU A 64 -7.92 5.41 1.26
N VAL A 65 -8.78 4.45 1.57
CA VAL A 65 -8.98 3.98 2.93
C VAL A 65 -8.52 2.53 3.02
N ASN A 66 -7.54 2.28 3.87
CA ASN A 66 -7.05 0.94 4.16
C ASN A 66 -7.62 0.49 5.49
N GLU A 67 -8.35 -0.60 5.48
CA GLU A 67 -8.85 -1.23 6.69
C GLU A 67 -8.02 -2.48 6.96
N VAL A 68 -7.23 -2.43 8.04
CA VAL A 68 -6.38 -3.55 8.43
C VAL A 68 -7.26 -4.65 9.01
N LEU A 69 -7.16 -5.85 8.42
CA LEU A 69 -7.91 -7.02 8.88
C LEU A 69 -7.10 -7.81 9.89
N ARG A 70 -5.81 -8.00 9.63
CA ARG A 70 -4.95 -8.78 10.52
C ARG A 70 -3.50 -8.37 10.35
N VAL A 71 -2.78 -8.27 11.46
CA VAL A 71 -1.33 -8.13 11.48
C VAL A 71 -0.75 -9.31 12.24
N ARG A 72 0.19 -10.02 11.63
CA ARG A 72 0.89 -11.14 12.24
C ARG A 72 2.39 -10.86 12.22
N VAL A 73 3.04 -10.94 13.37
CA VAL A 73 4.46 -10.63 13.49
C VAL A 73 5.25 -11.91 13.78
N PHE A 74 6.31 -12.12 13.02
CA PHE A 74 7.21 -13.26 13.14
C PHE A 74 8.64 -12.72 13.23
N GLY A 75 9.09 -12.36 14.44
CA GLY A 75 10.40 -11.74 14.63
C GLY A 75 10.49 -10.41 13.91
N ASP A 76 11.34 -10.32 12.90
CA ASP A 76 11.57 -9.10 12.13
C ASP A 76 10.65 -8.98 10.90
N VAL A 77 9.65 -9.85 10.80
CA VAL A 77 8.74 -9.86 9.65
C VAL A 77 7.30 -9.69 10.14
N ALA A 78 6.55 -8.84 9.46
CA ALA A 78 5.12 -8.70 9.70
C ALA A 78 4.36 -8.95 8.41
N VAL A 79 3.29 -9.73 8.51
CA VAL A 79 2.39 -10.00 7.39
C VAL A 79 1.06 -9.34 7.70
N VAL A 80 0.63 -8.46 6.80
CA VAL A 80 -0.62 -7.72 6.94
C VAL A 80 -1.58 -8.14 5.85
N THR A 81 -2.82 -8.43 6.26
CA THR A 81 -3.93 -8.54 5.32
C THR A 81 -4.87 -7.38 5.57
N ALA A 82 -5.38 -6.79 4.50
CA ALA A 82 -6.17 -5.58 4.60
C ALA A 82 -7.12 -5.45 3.42
N HIS A 83 -8.09 -4.55 3.59
CA HIS A 83 -9.09 -4.21 2.61
C HIS A 83 -8.91 -2.75 2.24
N GLY A 84 -8.84 -2.44 0.96
CA GLY A 84 -8.67 -1.07 0.50
C GLY A 84 -9.84 -0.62 -0.34
N THR A 85 -10.21 0.65 -0.17
CA THR A 85 -11.21 1.31 -1.00
C THR A 85 -10.57 2.57 -1.58
N ALA A 86 -10.39 2.58 -2.90
CA ALA A 86 -9.77 3.68 -3.61
C ALA A 86 -10.81 4.38 -4.48
N LYS A 87 -10.83 5.71 -4.40
CA LYS A 87 -11.66 6.54 -5.27
C LYS A 87 -10.77 7.56 -5.96
N GLY A 88 -10.95 7.73 -7.25
CA GLY A 88 -10.15 8.67 -7.99
C GLY A 88 -10.39 8.58 -9.49
N LYS A 89 -9.49 9.19 -10.24
CA LYS A 89 -9.57 9.20 -11.70
C LYS A 89 -8.24 8.78 -12.30
N TYR A 90 -8.29 8.12 -13.42
CA TYR A 90 -7.13 7.79 -14.23
C TYR A 90 -7.37 8.34 -15.63
N ARG A 91 -6.50 9.26 -16.05
CA ARG A 91 -6.63 9.98 -17.34
C ARG A 91 -8.02 10.59 -17.52
N GLY A 92 -8.55 11.19 -16.44
CA GLY A 92 -9.82 11.88 -16.46
C GLY A 92 -11.05 10.99 -16.35
N GLN A 93 -10.89 9.68 -16.27
CA GLN A 93 -12.00 8.74 -16.16
C GLN A 93 -12.10 8.16 -14.77
N ARG A 94 -13.32 7.94 -14.30
CA ARG A 94 -13.58 7.36 -12.98
C ARG A 94 -12.89 6.01 -12.86
N ALA A 95 -12.14 5.82 -11.78
CA ALA A 95 -11.36 4.61 -11.55
C ALA A 95 -11.45 4.21 -10.08
N ASP A 96 -12.68 4.02 -9.60
CA ASP A 96 -12.90 3.56 -8.22
C ASP A 96 -12.66 2.06 -8.14
N MET A 97 -12.09 1.61 -7.02
CA MET A 97 -11.75 0.21 -6.86
C MET A 97 -11.82 -0.22 -5.40
N VAL A 98 -12.33 -1.43 -5.18
CA VAL A 98 -12.28 -2.10 -3.89
C VAL A 98 -11.38 -3.32 -4.07
N PHE A 99 -10.46 -3.53 -3.14
CA PHE A 99 -9.48 -4.61 -3.26
C PHE A 99 -9.08 -5.14 -1.90
N VAL A 100 -8.54 -6.36 -1.88
CA VAL A 100 -7.86 -6.91 -0.71
C VAL A 100 -6.37 -7.01 -1.04
N TYR A 101 -5.53 -6.90 -0.03
CA TYR A 101 -4.09 -7.05 -0.27
C TYR A 101 -3.41 -7.71 0.92
N THR A 102 -2.28 -8.34 0.61
CA THR A 102 -1.33 -8.82 1.60
C THR A 102 -0.07 -7.99 1.42
N ARG A 103 0.45 -7.43 2.51
CA ARG A 103 1.70 -6.67 2.49
C ARG A 103 2.65 -7.24 3.52
N ILE A 104 3.91 -7.35 3.14
CA ILE A 104 4.95 -7.88 4.01
C ILE A 104 5.89 -6.75 4.38
N TRP A 105 6.06 -6.57 5.69
CA TRP A 105 6.97 -5.59 6.27
C TRP A 105 8.14 -6.32 6.91
N VAL A 106 9.33 -5.73 6.81
CA VAL A 106 10.54 -6.27 7.43
C VAL A 106 11.19 -5.17 8.25
N GLN A 107 11.59 -5.49 9.48
CA GLN A 107 12.31 -4.56 10.33
C GLN A 107 13.80 -4.69 10.03
N ARG A 108 14.39 -3.59 9.58
CA ARG A 108 15.83 -3.47 9.30
C ARG A 108 16.32 -2.17 9.93
N ASP A 109 17.42 -2.24 10.69
CA ASP A 109 18.01 -1.06 11.33
C ASP A 109 16.97 -0.27 12.13
N ASP A 110 16.15 -0.98 12.91
CA ASP A 110 15.11 -0.43 13.77
C ASP A 110 13.96 0.26 13.03
N ALA A 111 13.87 0.05 11.72
CA ALA A 111 12.79 0.63 10.92
C ALA A 111 12.03 -0.46 10.15
N TRP A 112 10.71 -0.38 10.17
CA TRP A 112 9.87 -1.27 9.37
C TRP A 112 9.73 -0.71 7.96
N GLN A 113 10.00 -1.55 6.96
CA GLN A 113 9.82 -1.19 5.56
C GLN A 113 9.07 -2.30 4.83
N ALA A 114 8.19 -1.91 3.93
CA ALA A 114 7.45 -2.87 3.11
C ALA A 114 8.37 -3.42 2.01
N VAL A 115 8.41 -4.75 1.89
CA VAL A 115 9.25 -5.42 0.88
C VAL A 115 8.44 -6.13 -0.19
N ALA A 116 7.16 -6.41 0.07
CA ALA A 116 6.31 -7.08 -0.91
C ALA A 116 4.85 -6.75 -0.65
N ALA A 117 4.06 -6.78 -1.71
CA ALA A 117 2.62 -6.66 -1.61
C ALA A 117 1.97 -7.33 -2.80
N HIS A 118 0.77 -7.86 -2.59
CA HIS A 118 -0.03 -8.42 -3.67
C HIS A 118 -1.49 -8.04 -3.41
N ALA A 119 -2.09 -7.38 -4.36
CA ALA A 119 -3.47 -6.93 -4.25
C ALA A 119 -4.34 -7.63 -5.28
N SER A 120 -5.59 -7.89 -4.92
CA SER A 120 -6.58 -8.47 -5.80
C SER A 120 -7.84 -7.63 -5.77
N PRO A 121 -8.45 -7.32 -6.91
CA PRO A 121 -9.70 -6.58 -6.91
C PRO A 121 -10.83 -7.43 -6.36
N ILE A 122 -11.78 -6.78 -5.70
CA ILE A 122 -13.01 -7.45 -5.30
C ILE A 122 -14.01 -7.17 -6.41
N PRO A 123 -14.53 -8.20 -7.09
CA PRO A 123 -15.48 -7.99 -8.18
C PRO A 123 -16.75 -7.31 -7.68
N ASP A 124 -17.28 -6.40 -8.49
CA ASP A 124 -18.58 -5.81 -8.25
C ASP A 124 -19.63 -6.88 -8.49
N ARG A 125 -20.52 -7.08 -7.49
CA ARG A 125 -21.59 -8.08 -7.59
C ARG A 125 -22.92 -7.43 -7.99
N GLY A 126 -22.84 -6.23 -8.51
CA GLY A 126 -23.92 -5.32 -8.84
C GLY A 126 -25.14 -5.84 -9.49
#